data_a84f6d6e908865968f915e06ad587e7f
#
_entry.id   a84f6d6e908865968f915e06ad587e7f
#
_cell.length_a   1.000
_cell.length_b   1.000
_cell.length_c   1.000
_cell.angle_alpha   90.00
_cell.angle_beta   90.00
_cell.angle_gamma   90.00
#
_symmetry.space_group_name_H-M   'P 1'
#
loop_
_entity.id
_entity.type
_entity.pdbx_description
1 polymer ?
#
loop_
_entity_poly.entity_id
_entity_poly.type
_entity_poly.pdbx_seq_one_letter_code
_entity_poly.pdbx_strand_id
1 'polypeptide(L)'
;MYVKFIMVLLMENMSTILRFLEFIGIKGYEAKAYITLIEIGESDAPRIASKAGIPLPRIYDVLESLILKGLIEVKVGRPRKYRALPPAIGLNRYVSKYIEEINNINMKVISILSSMYKSKQVKTGPMIWITHSLETSIERMRSLIKSMKTSGFISCNKEIFDRLANTFIKTFKIKKDVLFGVTVIAKPNEISSYDKFLGINNIEIRVLPTGILNLFETDLSNIVILGEGYSIYSNEMELVRIINEAYYFGYWRKGKKIKEFGVKPGLRIKSSHHWLVLDLVEEALKSNLKVKAKIIGYTVGEFKPIELNGFITGVKRTSDDSIRTLFIDVDGKILSIGGLGSSIEDVEARYLEIEVI
;
A
#
# COMPACT_ATOMS: atom_id res chain seq x y z
N MET A 1 1.19 -53.87 -0.66
CA MET A 1 1.49 -52.53 -1.19
C MET A 1 0.52 -51.44 -0.70
N TYR A 2 -0.79 -51.68 -0.68
CA TYR A 2 -1.82 -50.72 -0.21
C TYR A 2 -1.68 -50.33 1.27
N VAL A 3 -1.39 -51.24 2.17
CA VAL A 3 -1.26 -50.95 3.62
C VAL A 3 -0.08 -50.03 3.91
N LYS A 4 1.04 -50.17 3.20
CA LYS A 4 2.21 -49.31 3.34
C LYS A 4 1.94 -47.87 2.83
N PHE A 5 1.17 -47.72 1.75
CA PHE A 5 0.77 -46.44 1.19
C PHE A 5 -0.20 -45.70 2.12
N ILE A 6 -1.18 -46.39 2.66
CA ILE A 6 -2.12 -45.83 3.66
C ILE A 6 -1.39 -45.41 4.93
N MET A 7 -0.43 -46.19 5.42
CA MET A 7 0.40 -45.84 6.58
C MET A 7 1.25 -44.57 6.34
N VAL A 8 1.87 -44.41 5.16
CA VAL A 8 2.63 -43.21 4.81
C VAL A 8 1.71 -41.97 4.74
N LEU A 9 0.54 -42.11 4.13
CA LEU A 9 -0.44 -41.00 4.03
C LEU A 9 -0.98 -40.59 5.42
N LEU A 10 -1.19 -41.56 6.33
CA LEU A 10 -1.59 -41.29 7.71
C LEU A 10 -0.46 -40.61 8.52
N MET A 11 0.79 -41.00 8.31
CA MET A 11 1.94 -40.38 8.97
C MET A 11 2.18 -38.94 8.48
N GLU A 12 2.04 -38.64 7.18
CA GLU A 12 2.10 -37.32 6.65
C GLU A 12 0.97 -36.43 7.19
N ASN A 13 -0.25 -36.92 7.26
CA ASN A 13 -1.37 -36.21 7.84
C ASN A 13 -1.18 -35.96 9.34
N MET A 14 -0.65 -36.92 10.10
CA MET A 14 -0.40 -36.78 11.53
C MET A 14 0.69 -35.70 11.80
N SER A 15 1.77 -35.72 11.02
CA SER A 15 2.82 -34.66 11.15
C SER A 15 2.29 -33.27 10.86
N THR A 16 1.41 -33.12 9.87
CA THR A 16 0.75 -31.87 9.52
C THR A 16 -0.19 -31.39 10.63
N ILE A 17 -0.99 -32.32 11.23
CA ILE A 17 -1.88 -32.01 12.36
C ILE A 17 -1.07 -31.54 13.56
N LEU A 18 0.00 -32.22 13.93
CA LEU A 18 0.84 -31.84 15.06
C LEU A 18 1.51 -30.48 14.86
N ARG A 19 2.08 -30.21 13.69
CA ARG A 19 2.66 -28.90 13.35
C ARG A 19 1.63 -27.77 13.44
N PHE A 20 0.43 -28.00 12.95
CA PHE A 20 -0.64 -27.02 13.05
C PHE A 20 -1.05 -26.75 14.49
N LEU A 21 -1.28 -27.80 15.29
CA LEU A 21 -1.62 -27.66 16.71
C LEU A 21 -0.53 -26.91 17.49
N GLU A 22 0.74 -27.26 17.27
CA GLU A 22 1.88 -26.55 17.86
C GLU A 22 1.95 -25.09 17.45
N PHE A 23 1.72 -24.79 16.17
CA PHE A 23 1.70 -23.42 15.65
C PHE A 23 0.65 -22.55 16.34
N ILE A 24 -0.53 -23.08 16.62
CA ILE A 24 -1.59 -22.35 17.33
C ILE A 24 -1.49 -22.46 18.86
N GLY A 25 -0.39 -22.98 19.41
CA GLY A 25 -0.14 -23.00 20.85
C GLY A 25 -0.70 -24.19 21.62
N ILE A 26 -1.15 -25.26 20.93
CA ILE A 26 -1.54 -26.55 21.53
C ILE A 26 -0.33 -27.49 21.42
N LYS A 27 0.50 -27.58 22.47
CA LYS A 27 1.83 -28.23 22.39
C LYS A 27 1.94 -29.49 23.26
N GLY A 28 2.87 -30.35 22.88
CA GLY A 28 3.32 -31.47 23.71
C GLY A 28 2.16 -32.40 24.13
N TYR A 29 1.91 -32.53 25.42
CA TYR A 29 0.88 -33.38 25.97
C TYR A 29 -0.55 -32.96 25.62
N GLU A 30 -0.79 -31.64 25.43
CA GLU A 30 -2.11 -31.15 25.01
C GLU A 30 -2.49 -31.69 23.63
N ALA A 31 -1.56 -31.57 22.65
CA ALA A 31 -1.78 -32.07 21.30
C ALA A 31 -2.03 -33.59 21.31
N LYS A 32 -1.21 -34.33 22.06
CA LYS A 32 -1.37 -35.78 22.20
C LYS A 32 -2.73 -36.17 22.82
N ALA A 33 -3.13 -35.53 23.93
CA ALA A 33 -4.40 -35.78 24.57
C ALA A 33 -5.60 -35.42 23.70
N TYR A 34 -5.53 -34.29 22.99
CA TYR A 34 -6.60 -33.86 22.08
C TYR A 34 -6.78 -34.83 20.90
N ILE A 35 -5.70 -35.25 20.24
CA ILE A 35 -5.74 -36.22 19.14
C ILE A 35 -6.27 -37.56 19.67
N THR A 36 -5.76 -38.03 20.81
CA THR A 36 -6.23 -39.26 21.41
C THR A 36 -7.74 -39.24 21.69
N LEU A 37 -8.28 -38.12 22.20
CA LEU A 37 -9.72 -37.94 22.42
C LEU A 37 -10.54 -37.93 21.12
N ILE A 38 -9.98 -37.41 20.02
CA ILE A 38 -10.61 -37.50 18.70
C ILE A 38 -10.68 -38.98 18.25
N GLU A 39 -9.62 -39.74 18.49
CA GLU A 39 -9.52 -41.17 18.07
C GLU A 39 -10.40 -42.10 18.90
N ILE A 40 -10.37 -41.97 20.23
CA ILE A 40 -11.04 -42.92 21.14
C ILE A 40 -12.46 -42.51 21.58
N GLY A 41 -12.82 -41.24 21.31
CA GLY A 41 -14.09 -40.66 21.75
C GLY A 41 -14.15 -40.41 23.26
N GLU A 42 -15.37 -40.49 23.85
CA GLU A 42 -15.59 -40.24 25.29
C GLU A 42 -14.81 -41.24 26.16
N SER A 43 -13.96 -40.72 27.07
CA SER A 43 -13.11 -41.56 27.92
C SER A 43 -12.78 -40.89 29.26
N ASP A 44 -12.32 -41.69 30.23
CA ASP A 44 -11.80 -41.20 31.51
C ASP A 44 -10.33 -40.82 31.44
N ALA A 45 -9.85 -40.05 32.42
CA ALA A 45 -8.47 -39.53 32.44
C ALA A 45 -7.39 -40.64 32.44
N PRO A 46 -7.51 -41.73 33.20
CA PRO A 46 -6.51 -42.82 33.18
C PRO A 46 -6.38 -43.48 31.79
N ARG A 47 -7.47 -43.71 31.10
CA ARG A 47 -7.46 -44.30 29.75
C ARG A 47 -6.86 -43.34 28.72
N ILE A 48 -7.17 -42.05 28.80
CA ILE A 48 -6.57 -41.03 27.94
C ILE A 48 -5.06 -40.98 28.19
N ALA A 49 -4.62 -40.92 29.46
CA ALA A 49 -3.22 -40.90 29.83
C ALA A 49 -2.44 -42.10 29.27
N SER A 50 -2.98 -43.30 29.45
CA SER A 50 -2.38 -44.54 28.93
C SER A 50 -2.26 -44.55 27.40
N LYS A 51 -3.31 -44.15 26.69
CA LYS A 51 -3.33 -44.12 25.21
C LYS A 51 -2.47 -43.01 24.60
N ALA A 52 -2.44 -41.83 25.23
CA ALA A 52 -1.65 -40.71 24.79
C ALA A 52 -0.16 -40.76 25.20
N GLY A 53 0.23 -41.77 26.03
CA GLY A 53 1.57 -41.85 26.60
C GLY A 53 1.90 -40.66 27.52
N ILE A 54 0.93 -40.21 28.33
CA ILE A 54 1.06 -39.09 29.26
C ILE A 54 1.11 -39.58 30.68
N PRO A 55 2.06 -39.14 31.54
CA PRO A 55 2.06 -39.53 32.95
C PRO A 55 0.75 -39.16 33.64
N LEU A 56 0.18 -40.09 34.40
CA LEU A 56 -1.12 -39.92 35.06
C LEU A 56 -1.22 -38.65 35.94
N PRO A 57 -0.20 -38.23 36.69
CA PRO A 57 -0.26 -36.96 37.42
C PRO A 57 -0.41 -35.73 36.53
N ARG A 58 0.07 -35.80 35.27
CA ARG A 58 0.04 -34.67 34.33
C ARG A 58 -1.26 -34.58 33.53
N ILE A 59 -2.00 -35.67 33.39
CA ILE A 59 -3.18 -35.68 32.50
C ILE A 59 -4.27 -34.73 32.98
N TYR A 60 -4.44 -34.53 34.27
CA TYR A 60 -5.48 -33.65 34.80
C TYR A 60 -5.23 -32.20 34.43
N ASP A 61 -3.96 -31.70 34.58
CA ASP A 61 -3.57 -30.34 34.16
C ASP A 61 -3.76 -30.15 32.65
N VAL A 62 -3.41 -31.17 31.86
CA VAL A 62 -3.58 -31.17 30.40
C VAL A 62 -5.05 -31.08 30.00
N LEU A 63 -5.91 -31.88 30.63
CA LEU A 63 -7.35 -31.89 30.36
C LEU A 63 -8.00 -30.60 30.81
N GLU A 64 -7.60 -30.03 31.94
CA GLU A 64 -8.08 -28.70 32.39
C GLU A 64 -7.70 -27.60 31.39
N SER A 65 -6.44 -27.59 30.93
CA SER A 65 -6.00 -26.66 29.90
C SER A 65 -6.81 -26.76 28.59
N LEU A 66 -7.08 -28.01 28.14
CA LEU A 66 -7.90 -28.24 26.94
C LEU A 66 -9.36 -27.79 27.12
N ILE A 67 -9.92 -27.92 28.33
CA ILE A 67 -11.25 -27.37 28.67
C ILE A 67 -11.24 -25.87 28.61
N LEU A 68 -10.25 -25.19 29.22
CA LEU A 68 -10.11 -23.75 29.20
C LEU A 68 -9.93 -23.17 27.75
N LYS A 69 -9.25 -23.94 26.91
CA LYS A 69 -9.13 -23.63 25.48
C LYS A 69 -10.42 -23.91 24.69
N GLY A 70 -11.43 -24.60 25.31
CA GLY A 70 -12.69 -24.94 24.68
C GLY A 70 -12.56 -25.96 23.56
N LEU A 71 -11.60 -26.88 23.69
CA LEU A 71 -11.35 -27.98 22.74
C LEU A 71 -11.99 -29.27 23.14
N ILE A 72 -12.24 -29.46 24.44
CA ILE A 72 -12.86 -30.66 25.01
C ILE A 72 -13.98 -30.30 26.00
N GLU A 73 -14.88 -31.24 26.21
CA GLU A 73 -15.96 -31.18 27.20
C GLU A 73 -15.76 -32.21 28.28
N VAL A 74 -16.28 -31.94 29.48
CA VAL A 74 -16.28 -32.85 30.61
C VAL A 74 -17.72 -33.23 30.99
N LYS A 75 -17.96 -34.52 31.13
CA LYS A 75 -19.18 -35.06 31.71
C LYS A 75 -18.94 -35.32 33.19
N VAL A 76 -19.70 -34.64 34.03
CA VAL A 76 -19.63 -34.80 35.46
C VAL A 76 -20.18 -36.19 35.85
N GLY A 77 -19.43 -36.96 36.64
CA GLY A 77 -19.76 -38.30 37.06
C GLY A 77 -18.62 -38.94 37.86
N ARG A 78 -18.80 -40.20 38.25
CA ARG A 78 -17.77 -41.03 38.90
C ARG A 78 -17.61 -42.33 38.10
N PRO A 79 -16.53 -42.41 37.25
CA PRO A 79 -15.47 -41.44 36.97
C PRO A 79 -15.95 -40.28 36.09
N ARG A 80 -15.24 -39.13 36.10
CA ARG A 80 -15.42 -38.06 35.14
C ARG A 80 -15.00 -38.55 33.76
N LYS A 81 -15.76 -38.18 32.72
CA LYS A 81 -15.42 -38.50 31.34
C LYS A 81 -15.21 -37.24 30.52
N TYR A 82 -14.34 -37.32 29.54
CA TYR A 82 -13.95 -36.25 28.67
C TYR A 82 -14.19 -36.64 27.21
N ARG A 83 -14.56 -35.68 26.37
CA ARG A 83 -14.64 -35.88 24.92
C ARG A 83 -14.15 -34.63 24.18
N ALA A 84 -13.58 -34.84 23.03
CA ALA A 84 -13.26 -33.71 22.14
C ALA A 84 -14.57 -33.09 21.59
N LEU A 85 -14.60 -31.78 21.50
CA LEU A 85 -15.60 -31.11 20.69
C LEU A 85 -15.37 -31.44 19.21
N PRO A 86 -16.42 -31.43 18.37
CA PRO A 86 -16.21 -31.56 16.93
C PRO A 86 -15.15 -30.56 16.45
N PRO A 87 -14.11 -31.00 15.71
CA PRO A 87 -12.99 -30.12 15.32
C PRO A 87 -13.45 -28.85 14.60
N ALA A 88 -14.48 -28.95 13.76
CA ALA A 88 -15.06 -27.77 13.08
C ALA A 88 -15.63 -26.71 14.05
N ILE A 89 -16.00 -27.09 15.28
CA ILE A 89 -16.48 -26.17 16.31
C ILE A 89 -15.32 -25.73 17.22
N GLY A 90 -14.65 -26.72 17.84
CA GLY A 90 -13.62 -26.46 18.85
C GLY A 90 -12.40 -25.71 18.27
N LEU A 91 -11.82 -26.20 17.16
CA LEU A 91 -10.64 -25.59 16.56
C LEU A 91 -10.97 -24.25 15.92
N ASN A 92 -12.07 -24.11 15.17
CA ASN A 92 -12.41 -22.83 14.57
C ASN A 92 -12.60 -21.74 15.62
N ARG A 93 -13.30 -22.05 16.72
CA ARG A 93 -13.49 -21.11 17.83
C ARG A 93 -12.15 -20.72 18.47
N TYR A 94 -11.32 -21.72 18.77
CA TYR A 94 -10.01 -21.49 19.37
C TYR A 94 -9.09 -20.65 18.48
N VAL A 95 -8.99 -20.99 17.20
CA VAL A 95 -8.19 -20.26 16.20
C VAL A 95 -8.68 -18.82 16.05
N SER A 96 -9.99 -18.60 15.95
CA SER A 96 -10.55 -17.24 15.84
C SER A 96 -10.19 -16.37 17.04
N LYS A 97 -10.31 -16.94 18.27
CA LYS A 97 -9.91 -16.24 19.49
C LYS A 97 -8.41 -15.95 19.52
N TYR A 98 -7.59 -16.90 19.11
CA TYR A 98 -6.13 -16.75 19.05
C TYR A 98 -5.70 -15.64 18.08
N ILE A 99 -6.33 -15.57 16.91
CA ILE A 99 -6.10 -14.51 15.93
C ILE A 99 -6.50 -13.15 16.50
N GLU A 100 -7.62 -13.06 17.19
CA GLU A 100 -8.08 -11.82 17.83
C GLU A 100 -7.10 -11.33 18.90
N GLU A 101 -6.60 -12.21 19.75
CA GLU A 101 -5.59 -11.91 20.77
C GLU A 101 -4.29 -11.41 20.13
N ILE A 102 -3.79 -12.09 19.08
CA ILE A 102 -2.60 -11.65 18.33
C ILE A 102 -2.81 -10.25 17.74
N ASN A 103 -3.94 -9.99 17.10
CA ASN A 103 -4.24 -8.69 16.52
C ASN A 103 -4.28 -7.59 17.58
N ASN A 104 -4.89 -7.85 18.73
CA ASN A 104 -4.97 -6.89 19.84
C ASN A 104 -3.59 -6.57 20.43
N ILE A 105 -2.75 -7.58 20.62
CA ILE A 105 -1.36 -7.40 21.09
C ILE A 105 -0.57 -6.62 20.04
N ASN A 106 -0.65 -7.01 18.77
CA ASN A 106 0.04 -6.36 17.67
C ASN A 106 -0.30 -4.86 17.59
N MET A 107 -1.57 -4.48 17.71
CA MET A 107 -1.99 -3.08 17.71
C MET A 107 -1.36 -2.28 18.87
N LYS A 108 -1.32 -2.87 20.08
CA LYS A 108 -0.67 -2.23 21.24
C LYS A 108 0.83 -2.07 21.02
N VAL A 109 1.51 -3.12 20.57
CA VAL A 109 2.95 -3.11 20.29
C VAL A 109 3.30 -2.07 19.22
N ILE A 110 2.54 -2.04 18.10
CA ILE A 110 2.72 -1.02 17.04
C ILE A 110 2.57 0.39 17.60
N SER A 111 1.58 0.64 18.44
CA SER A 111 1.37 1.97 19.06
C SER A 111 2.58 2.40 19.90
N ILE A 112 3.08 1.52 20.76
CA ILE A 112 4.25 1.79 21.60
C ILE A 112 5.51 2.03 20.77
N LEU A 113 5.81 1.11 19.84
CA LEU A 113 6.99 1.23 18.98
C LEU A 113 6.92 2.46 18.07
N SER A 114 5.73 2.83 17.58
CA SER A 114 5.54 4.03 16.77
C SER A 114 5.83 5.31 17.55
N SER A 115 5.46 5.37 18.83
CA SER A 115 5.79 6.52 19.69
C SER A 115 7.30 6.63 19.93
N MET A 116 7.96 5.50 20.20
CA MET A 116 9.42 5.44 20.38
C MET A 116 10.17 5.83 19.10
N TYR A 117 9.70 5.38 17.94
CA TYR A 117 10.26 5.71 16.64
C TYR A 117 10.19 7.21 16.35
N LYS A 118 9.02 7.84 16.57
CA LYS A 118 8.82 9.28 16.38
C LYS A 118 9.73 10.13 17.27
N SER A 119 9.96 9.72 18.52
CA SER A 119 10.77 10.47 19.49
C SER A 119 12.27 10.52 19.14
N LYS A 120 12.75 9.62 18.28
CA LYS A 120 14.16 9.49 17.88
C LYS A 120 14.46 9.94 16.44
N GLN A 121 13.46 10.45 15.71
CA GLN A 121 13.72 11.03 14.37
C GLN A 121 14.41 12.39 14.51
N VAL A 122 15.72 12.38 14.69
CA VAL A 122 16.55 13.57 14.52
C VAL A 122 16.73 13.76 13.00
N LYS A 123 16.28 14.89 12.50
CA LYS A 123 16.57 15.30 11.11
C LYS A 123 18.04 15.68 11.03
N THR A 124 18.89 14.77 10.64
CA THR A 124 20.32 15.02 10.44
C THR A 124 20.72 14.58 9.04
N GLY A 125 20.93 15.56 8.16
CA GLY A 125 21.57 15.39 6.85
C GLY A 125 20.81 14.58 5.79
N PRO A 126 21.43 14.38 4.62
CA PRO A 126 20.85 13.61 3.50
C PRO A 126 20.52 12.18 3.93
N MET A 127 19.27 11.75 3.68
CA MET A 127 18.82 10.41 4.07
C MET A 127 18.55 9.54 2.86
N ILE A 128 19.46 8.61 2.61
CA ILE A 128 19.30 7.54 1.61
C ILE A 128 19.22 6.21 2.35
N TRP A 129 18.10 5.52 2.20
CA TRP A 129 17.88 4.21 2.80
C TRP A 129 17.82 3.14 1.72
N ILE A 130 18.54 2.04 1.95
CA ILE A 130 18.55 0.88 1.05
C ILE A 130 17.86 -0.28 1.76
N THR A 131 16.98 -0.98 1.06
CA THR A 131 16.39 -2.24 1.52
C THR A 131 16.48 -3.31 0.42
N HIS A 132 16.74 -4.55 0.81
CA HIS A 132 16.81 -5.71 -0.08
C HIS A 132 15.50 -6.51 -0.14
N SER A 133 14.42 -5.97 0.41
CA SER A 133 13.11 -6.61 0.41
C SER A 133 12.12 -5.86 -0.49
N LEU A 134 11.72 -6.49 -1.58
CA LEU A 134 10.67 -5.96 -2.47
C LEU A 134 9.35 -5.77 -1.72
N GLU A 135 8.98 -6.69 -0.82
CA GLU A 135 7.77 -6.56 0.00
C GLU A 135 7.80 -5.30 0.86
N THR A 136 8.92 -5.05 1.54
CA THR A 136 9.10 -3.82 2.34
C THR A 136 8.96 -2.56 1.49
N SER A 137 9.47 -2.59 0.26
CA SER A 137 9.38 -1.46 -0.68
C SER A 137 7.94 -1.22 -1.14
N ILE A 138 7.21 -2.29 -1.48
CA ILE A 138 5.79 -2.23 -1.85
C ILE A 138 4.95 -1.70 -0.68
N GLU A 139 5.17 -2.17 0.55
CA GLU A 139 4.45 -1.67 1.72
C GLU A 139 4.76 -0.19 1.99
N ARG A 140 6.01 0.24 1.81
CA ARG A 140 6.38 1.66 1.90
C ARG A 140 5.65 2.49 0.85
N MET A 141 5.64 2.08 -0.42
CA MET A 141 4.88 2.76 -1.47
C MET A 141 3.38 2.81 -1.14
N ARG A 142 2.78 1.72 -0.66
CA ARG A 142 1.38 1.70 -0.19
C ARG A 142 1.12 2.72 0.92
N SER A 143 2.03 2.83 1.88
CA SER A 143 1.94 3.81 2.97
C SER A 143 2.02 5.24 2.43
N LEU A 144 2.97 5.52 1.54
CA LEU A 144 3.15 6.84 0.93
C LEU A 144 1.94 7.24 0.07
N ILE A 145 1.39 6.32 -0.74
CA ILE A 145 0.15 6.55 -1.52
C ILE A 145 -1.01 6.94 -0.58
N LYS A 146 -1.18 6.22 0.52
CA LYS A 146 -2.25 6.52 1.50
C LYS A 146 -2.05 7.85 2.22
N SER A 147 -0.80 8.26 2.50
CA SER A 147 -0.49 9.50 3.21
C SER A 147 -0.34 10.72 2.31
N MET A 148 -0.25 10.54 0.98
CA MET A 148 -0.06 11.60 -0.01
C MET A 148 -1.11 12.73 0.13
N LYS A 149 -0.65 13.98 0.00
CA LYS A 149 -1.47 15.18 0.25
C LYS A 149 -1.82 15.96 -1.01
N THR A 150 -0.95 15.94 -2.00
CA THR A 150 -1.07 16.78 -3.20
C THR A 150 -1.04 15.98 -4.49
N SER A 151 0.09 15.38 -4.81
CA SER A 151 0.26 14.64 -6.06
C SER A 151 1.46 13.70 -6.00
N GLY A 152 1.54 12.82 -6.98
CA GLY A 152 2.67 11.93 -7.14
C GLY A 152 2.65 11.22 -8.47
N PHE A 153 3.64 10.39 -8.70
CA PHE A 153 3.73 9.57 -9.90
C PHE A 153 4.42 8.23 -9.65
N ILE A 154 4.22 7.33 -10.59
CA ILE A 154 4.96 6.07 -10.65
C ILE A 154 5.29 5.72 -12.10
N SER A 155 6.53 5.25 -12.33
CA SER A 155 6.90 4.42 -13.47
C SER A 155 7.21 3.03 -12.95
N CYS A 156 6.56 2.01 -13.48
CA CYS A 156 6.80 0.64 -13.01
C CYS A 156 6.46 -0.41 -14.07
N ASN A 157 7.00 -1.60 -13.93
CA ASN A 157 6.58 -2.76 -14.71
C ASN A 157 5.15 -3.20 -14.31
N LYS A 158 4.58 -4.09 -15.12
CA LYS A 158 3.22 -4.59 -14.90
C LYS A 158 3.05 -5.28 -13.54
N GLU A 159 4.04 -6.05 -13.09
CA GLU A 159 3.96 -6.76 -11.80
C GLU A 159 3.78 -5.79 -10.63
N ILE A 160 4.61 -4.74 -10.56
CA ILE A 160 4.52 -3.71 -9.51
C ILE A 160 3.19 -2.96 -9.60
N PHE A 161 2.74 -2.63 -10.83
CA PHE A 161 1.45 -1.99 -11.04
C PHE A 161 0.29 -2.83 -10.49
N ASP A 162 0.24 -4.12 -10.83
CA ASP A 162 -0.82 -5.03 -10.37
C ASP A 162 -0.82 -5.17 -8.83
N ARG A 163 0.35 -5.20 -8.20
CA ARG A 163 0.50 -5.25 -6.73
C ARG A 163 0.02 -3.97 -6.04
N LEU A 164 0.09 -2.81 -6.68
CA LEU A 164 -0.33 -1.52 -6.14
C LEU A 164 -1.76 -1.12 -6.56
N ALA A 165 -2.32 -1.72 -7.60
CA ALA A 165 -3.58 -1.34 -8.23
C ALA A 165 -4.73 -1.17 -7.23
N ASN A 166 -4.92 -2.13 -6.33
CA ASN A 166 -5.97 -2.05 -5.30
C ASN A 166 -5.75 -0.88 -4.32
N THR A 167 -4.49 -0.54 -4.03
CA THR A 167 -4.16 0.61 -3.17
C THR A 167 -4.51 1.91 -3.89
N PHE A 168 -4.15 2.05 -5.16
CA PHE A 168 -4.53 3.20 -5.98
C PHE A 168 -6.05 3.36 -6.01
N ILE A 169 -6.78 2.31 -6.39
CA ILE A 169 -8.25 2.35 -6.51
C ILE A 169 -8.90 2.79 -5.20
N LYS A 170 -8.52 2.18 -4.08
CA LYS A 170 -9.09 2.52 -2.76
C LYS A 170 -8.75 3.95 -2.35
N THR A 171 -7.50 4.37 -2.56
CA THR A 171 -7.04 5.70 -2.13
C THR A 171 -7.66 6.81 -2.97
N PHE A 172 -7.64 6.71 -4.30
CA PHE A 172 -8.10 7.79 -5.17
C PHE A 172 -9.62 7.88 -5.34
N LYS A 173 -10.36 6.84 -4.97
CA LYS A 173 -11.82 6.94 -4.77
C LYS A 173 -12.18 7.83 -3.57
N ILE A 174 -11.34 7.87 -2.55
CA ILE A 174 -11.53 8.69 -1.33
C ILE A 174 -10.89 10.07 -1.51
N LYS A 175 -9.61 10.10 -1.87
CA LYS A 175 -8.84 11.33 -2.11
C LYS A 175 -9.06 11.83 -3.54
N LYS A 176 -10.20 12.45 -3.78
CA LYS A 176 -10.60 12.90 -5.12
C LYS A 176 -9.87 14.16 -5.59
N ASP A 177 -9.22 14.86 -4.66
CA ASP A 177 -8.51 16.12 -4.87
C ASP A 177 -6.99 15.97 -5.05
N VAL A 178 -6.45 14.75 -4.95
CA VAL A 178 -5.02 14.44 -5.12
C VAL A 178 -4.78 13.93 -6.54
N LEU A 179 -3.81 14.48 -7.26
CA LEU A 179 -3.51 14.14 -8.65
C LEU A 179 -2.40 13.09 -8.75
N PHE A 180 -2.56 12.08 -9.62
CA PHE A 180 -1.56 11.02 -9.74
C PHE A 180 -1.32 10.56 -11.18
N GLY A 181 -0.03 10.48 -11.56
CA GLY A 181 0.42 9.98 -12.85
C GLY A 181 0.99 8.56 -12.76
N VAL A 182 0.54 7.69 -13.66
CA VAL A 182 1.06 6.31 -13.76
C VAL A 182 1.63 6.08 -15.15
N THR A 183 2.86 5.59 -15.22
CA THR A 183 3.42 5.04 -16.47
C THR A 183 3.75 3.58 -16.25
N VAL A 184 3.05 2.70 -16.96
CA VAL A 184 3.33 1.26 -16.91
C VAL A 184 4.27 0.87 -18.05
N ILE A 185 5.38 0.25 -17.69
CA ILE A 185 6.34 -0.30 -18.66
C ILE A 185 5.82 -1.67 -19.09
N ALA A 186 5.11 -1.69 -20.23
CA ALA A 186 4.50 -2.88 -20.81
C ALA A 186 4.04 -2.59 -22.24
N LYS A 187 3.71 -3.64 -23.00
CA LYS A 187 3.01 -3.44 -24.27
C LYS A 187 1.55 -3.06 -24.01
N PRO A 188 0.94 -2.20 -24.86
CA PRO A 188 -0.42 -1.72 -24.64
C PRO A 188 -1.50 -2.81 -24.49
N ASN A 189 -1.32 -3.95 -25.16
CA ASN A 189 -2.24 -5.10 -25.11
C ASN A 189 -2.07 -5.98 -23.86
N GLU A 190 -1.04 -5.76 -23.06
CA GLU A 190 -0.77 -6.54 -21.84
C GLU A 190 -1.48 -5.98 -20.60
N ILE A 191 -2.05 -4.77 -20.69
CA ILE A 191 -2.70 -4.11 -19.55
C ILE A 191 -4.22 -4.17 -19.73
N SER A 192 -4.82 -5.25 -19.25
CA SER A 192 -6.29 -5.41 -19.20
C SER A 192 -6.94 -4.85 -17.92
N SER A 193 -6.13 -4.51 -16.91
CA SER A 193 -6.63 -4.11 -15.58
C SER A 193 -6.95 -2.63 -15.44
N TYR A 194 -6.72 -1.78 -16.45
CA TYR A 194 -7.01 -0.34 -16.38
C TYR A 194 -8.51 -0.02 -16.30
N ASP A 195 -9.37 -0.90 -16.77
CA ASP A 195 -10.83 -0.75 -16.69
C ASP A 195 -11.32 -0.51 -15.25
N LYS A 196 -10.61 -1.06 -14.26
CA LYS A 196 -10.91 -0.85 -12.84
C LYS A 196 -10.70 0.59 -12.37
N PHE A 197 -9.98 1.40 -13.17
CA PHE A 197 -9.73 2.82 -12.91
C PHE A 197 -10.71 3.74 -13.62
N LEU A 198 -11.60 3.22 -14.45
CA LEU A 198 -12.68 3.99 -15.05
C LEU A 198 -13.54 4.61 -13.94
N GLY A 199 -13.81 5.90 -14.05
CA GLY A 199 -14.53 6.66 -13.00
C GLY A 199 -13.67 7.24 -11.88
N ILE A 200 -12.35 7.01 -11.87
CA ILE A 200 -11.41 7.70 -10.99
C ILE A 200 -10.80 8.88 -11.78
N ASN A 201 -11.29 10.10 -11.54
CA ASN A 201 -10.99 11.25 -12.40
C ASN A 201 -9.59 11.86 -12.19
N ASN A 202 -8.98 11.61 -11.07
CA ASN A 202 -7.72 12.23 -10.62
C ASN A 202 -6.48 11.34 -10.81
N ILE A 203 -6.59 10.31 -11.64
CA ILE A 203 -5.46 9.46 -12.04
C ILE A 203 -5.42 9.36 -13.56
N GLU A 204 -4.24 9.50 -14.15
CA GLU A 204 -3.97 9.23 -15.56
C GLU A 204 -3.00 8.05 -15.67
N ILE A 205 -3.26 7.16 -16.63
CA ILE A 205 -2.42 5.98 -16.87
C ILE A 205 -1.91 6.03 -18.31
N ARG A 206 -0.59 5.92 -18.43
CA ARG A 206 0.14 5.81 -19.70
C ARG A 206 0.89 4.49 -19.78
N VAL A 207 1.18 4.07 -20.97
CA VAL A 207 1.97 2.86 -21.27
C VAL A 207 3.16 3.24 -22.09
N LEU A 208 4.31 2.69 -21.71
CA LEU A 208 5.57 2.83 -22.42
C LEU A 208 6.14 1.43 -22.69
N PRO A 209 6.42 1.04 -23.97
CA PRO A 209 6.85 -0.31 -24.28
C PRO A 209 8.27 -0.64 -23.82
N THR A 210 9.07 0.38 -23.51
CA THR A 210 10.47 0.24 -23.07
C THR A 210 10.74 1.17 -21.89
N GLY A 211 11.47 0.68 -20.90
CA GLY A 211 11.91 1.46 -19.73
C GLY A 211 12.60 0.53 -18.75
N ILE A 212 13.57 1.06 -18.02
CA ILE A 212 14.43 0.26 -17.13
C ILE A 212 14.24 0.60 -15.65
N LEU A 213 13.61 1.72 -15.33
CA LEU A 213 13.54 2.19 -13.94
C LEU A 213 12.11 2.16 -13.41
N ASN A 214 11.96 1.49 -12.28
CA ASN A 214 10.76 1.60 -11.45
C ASN A 214 10.97 2.77 -10.48
N LEU A 215 10.31 3.90 -10.77
CA LEU A 215 10.42 5.14 -10.02
C LEU A 215 9.07 5.47 -9.38
N PHE A 216 9.10 5.86 -8.13
CA PHE A 216 7.91 6.30 -7.40
C PHE A 216 8.23 7.58 -6.63
N GLU A 217 7.31 8.53 -6.65
CA GLU A 217 7.45 9.80 -5.96
C GLU A 217 6.11 10.29 -5.43
N THR A 218 6.11 11.00 -4.29
CA THR A 218 4.94 11.66 -3.72
C THR A 218 5.26 13.02 -3.12
N ASP A 219 4.38 13.99 -3.37
CA ASP A 219 4.35 15.33 -2.75
C ASP A 219 5.65 16.13 -2.94
N LEU A 220 6.42 15.89 -3.99
CA LEU A 220 7.77 16.41 -4.20
C LEU A 220 8.67 16.25 -2.96
N SER A 221 8.53 15.12 -2.24
CA SER A 221 9.21 14.95 -0.96
C SER A 221 9.72 13.53 -0.69
N ASN A 222 9.18 12.53 -1.34
CA ASN A 222 9.58 11.14 -1.10
C ASN A 222 9.76 10.39 -2.39
N ILE A 223 10.89 9.74 -2.57
CA ILE A 223 11.16 8.88 -3.71
C ILE A 223 11.42 7.43 -3.29
N VAL A 224 10.99 6.50 -4.13
CA VAL A 224 11.39 5.10 -4.06
C VAL A 224 11.86 4.68 -5.45
N ILE A 225 13.06 4.14 -5.54
CA ILE A 225 13.64 3.58 -6.76
C ILE A 225 13.81 2.10 -6.55
N LEU A 226 13.21 1.28 -7.41
CA LEU A 226 13.35 -0.18 -7.35
C LEU A 226 14.41 -0.63 -8.36
N GLY A 227 15.49 -1.21 -7.85
CA GLY A 227 16.51 -1.90 -8.61
C GLY A 227 16.36 -3.42 -8.57
N GLU A 228 17.30 -4.14 -9.17
CA GLU A 228 17.35 -5.60 -9.08
C GLU A 228 17.85 -6.03 -7.70
N GLY A 229 16.97 -6.65 -6.90
CA GLY A 229 17.30 -7.16 -5.56
C GLY A 229 17.43 -6.12 -4.45
N TYR A 230 17.19 -4.84 -4.74
CA TYR A 230 17.19 -3.78 -3.72
C TYR A 230 16.29 -2.62 -4.11
N SER A 231 15.99 -1.75 -3.15
CA SER A 231 15.38 -0.45 -3.44
C SER A 231 16.03 0.66 -2.62
N ILE A 232 15.96 1.87 -3.16
CA ILE A 232 16.41 3.09 -2.53
C ILE A 232 15.18 3.90 -2.15
N TYR A 233 15.12 4.37 -0.89
CA TYR A 233 14.18 5.38 -0.43
C TYR A 233 14.95 6.62 -0.02
N SER A 234 14.48 7.78 -0.44
CA SER A 234 15.03 9.06 -0.02
C SER A 234 13.95 10.15 0.05
N ASN A 235 14.21 11.13 0.89
CA ASN A 235 13.48 12.39 0.94
C ASN A 235 14.41 13.60 0.69
N GLU A 236 15.57 13.36 0.07
CA GLU A 236 16.49 14.40 -0.32
C GLU A 236 15.95 15.23 -1.50
N MET A 237 15.85 16.53 -1.31
CA MET A 237 15.20 17.43 -2.27
C MET A 237 15.88 17.40 -3.64
N GLU A 238 17.21 17.32 -3.70
CA GLU A 238 17.92 17.30 -4.97
C GLU A 238 17.68 15.99 -5.74
N LEU A 239 17.61 14.87 -5.04
CA LEU A 239 17.25 13.58 -5.66
C LEU A 239 15.78 13.60 -6.13
N VAL A 240 14.87 14.17 -5.34
CA VAL A 240 13.47 14.33 -5.72
C VAL A 240 13.34 15.15 -7.01
N ARG A 241 14.07 16.27 -7.12
CA ARG A 241 14.11 17.12 -8.33
C ARG A 241 14.61 16.36 -9.55
N ILE A 242 15.75 15.67 -9.41
CA ILE A 242 16.35 14.88 -10.50
C ILE A 242 15.36 13.79 -10.97
N ILE A 243 14.74 13.06 -10.05
CA ILE A 243 13.79 12.00 -10.36
C ILE A 243 12.52 12.55 -11.00
N ASN A 244 12.02 13.70 -10.54
CA ASN A 244 10.86 14.35 -11.14
C ASN A 244 11.10 14.70 -12.62
N GLU A 245 12.22 15.33 -12.96
CA GLU A 245 12.57 15.66 -14.34
C GLU A 245 12.87 14.40 -15.17
N ALA A 246 13.62 13.45 -14.62
CA ALA A 246 13.91 12.17 -15.29
C ALA A 246 12.62 11.40 -15.63
N TYR A 247 11.65 11.39 -14.72
CA TYR A 247 10.35 10.76 -14.97
C TYR A 247 9.58 11.48 -16.06
N TYR A 248 9.47 12.81 -15.99
CA TYR A 248 8.73 13.60 -16.97
C TYR A 248 9.26 13.37 -18.40
N PHE A 249 10.55 13.61 -18.64
CA PHE A 249 11.14 13.50 -19.97
C PHE A 249 11.37 12.05 -20.43
N GLY A 250 11.72 11.16 -19.50
CA GLY A 250 12.03 9.77 -19.78
C GLY A 250 10.81 8.88 -20.00
N TYR A 251 9.74 9.12 -19.25
CA TYR A 251 8.61 8.21 -19.15
C TYR A 251 7.27 8.87 -19.47
N TRP A 252 6.91 9.93 -18.75
CA TRP A 252 5.58 10.52 -18.86
C TRP A 252 5.29 11.05 -20.25
N ARG A 253 6.14 11.91 -20.75
CA ARG A 253 5.99 12.55 -22.05
C ARG A 253 5.91 11.54 -23.22
N LYS A 254 6.66 10.44 -23.13
CA LYS A 254 6.74 9.39 -24.15
C LYS A 254 5.64 8.35 -24.05
N GLY A 255 4.99 8.27 -22.91
CA GLY A 255 3.96 7.25 -22.62
C GLY A 255 2.70 7.50 -23.42
N LYS A 256 2.15 6.45 -24.05
CA LYS A 256 0.84 6.49 -24.69
C LYS A 256 -0.24 6.48 -23.63
N LYS A 257 -1.12 7.46 -23.64
CA LYS A 257 -2.30 7.52 -22.77
C LYS A 257 -3.24 6.34 -23.04
N ILE A 258 -3.62 5.63 -22.00
CA ILE A 258 -4.64 4.56 -22.05
C ILE A 258 -5.83 4.87 -21.13
N LYS A 259 -5.63 5.75 -20.14
CA LYS A 259 -6.70 6.31 -19.32
C LYS A 259 -6.33 7.76 -18.98
N GLU A 260 -7.17 8.69 -19.39
CA GLU A 260 -6.97 10.13 -19.17
C GLU A 260 -7.54 10.59 -17.82
N PHE A 261 -7.18 11.81 -17.39
CA PHE A 261 -7.88 12.47 -16.29
C PHE A 261 -9.35 12.69 -16.66
N GLY A 262 -10.25 12.56 -15.71
CA GLY A 262 -11.67 12.81 -15.93
C GLY A 262 -12.00 14.29 -15.78
N VAL A 263 -11.62 15.10 -16.74
CA VAL A 263 -11.84 16.53 -16.73
C VAL A 263 -13.33 16.84 -16.94
N LYS A 264 -13.94 17.53 -15.98
CA LYS A 264 -15.35 17.94 -16.01
C LYS A 264 -15.61 19.07 -15.03
N PRO A 265 -16.68 19.85 -15.21
CA PRO A 265 -17.09 20.87 -14.23
C PRO A 265 -17.23 20.27 -12.81
N GLY A 266 -16.74 21.03 -11.84
CA GLY A 266 -16.71 20.61 -10.44
C GLY A 266 -15.51 19.77 -10.04
N LEU A 267 -14.60 19.41 -10.95
CA LEU A 267 -13.34 18.76 -10.60
C LEU A 267 -12.47 19.73 -9.82
N ARG A 268 -12.04 19.30 -8.63
CA ARG A 268 -11.07 20.03 -7.79
C ARG A 268 -9.87 19.16 -7.55
N ILE A 269 -8.68 19.69 -7.76
CA ILE A 269 -7.43 18.97 -7.54
C ILE A 269 -6.40 19.85 -6.85
N LYS A 270 -5.47 19.18 -6.16
CA LYS A 270 -4.27 19.73 -5.54
C LYS A 270 -3.05 19.06 -6.12
N SER A 271 -2.04 19.80 -6.44
CA SER A 271 -0.79 19.26 -6.97
C SER A 271 0.42 20.09 -6.59
N SER A 272 1.51 19.40 -6.30
CA SER A 272 2.86 19.97 -6.27
C SER A 272 3.59 19.81 -7.61
N HIS A 273 3.07 18.97 -8.52
CA HIS A 273 3.65 18.72 -9.84
C HIS A 273 3.00 19.61 -10.90
N HIS A 274 3.68 20.67 -11.26
CA HIS A 274 3.22 21.62 -12.27
C HIS A 274 2.88 20.94 -13.61
N TRP A 275 3.70 20.02 -14.09
CA TRP A 275 3.50 19.32 -15.35
C TRP A 275 2.26 18.43 -15.40
N LEU A 276 1.84 17.81 -14.27
CA LEU A 276 0.57 17.08 -14.18
C LEU A 276 -0.63 18.03 -14.31
N VAL A 277 -0.53 19.20 -13.68
CA VAL A 277 -1.57 20.23 -13.77
C VAL A 277 -1.69 20.77 -15.18
N LEU A 278 -0.56 20.96 -15.86
CA LEU A 278 -0.55 21.43 -17.25
C LEU A 278 -1.37 20.53 -18.17
N ASP A 279 -1.15 19.20 -18.09
CA ASP A 279 -1.87 18.23 -18.93
C ASP A 279 -3.39 18.32 -18.69
N LEU A 280 -3.81 18.42 -17.41
CA LEU A 280 -5.21 18.54 -17.03
C LEU A 280 -5.82 19.87 -17.50
N VAL A 281 -5.11 20.98 -17.32
CA VAL A 281 -5.57 22.31 -17.71
C VAL A 281 -5.70 22.44 -19.23
N GLU A 282 -4.73 21.90 -19.99
CA GLU A 282 -4.84 21.86 -21.45
C GLU A 282 -6.10 21.14 -21.92
N GLU A 283 -6.44 20.03 -21.29
CA GLU A 283 -7.64 19.25 -21.62
C GLU A 283 -8.91 20.03 -21.26
N ALA A 284 -8.93 20.71 -20.12
CA ALA A 284 -10.06 21.57 -19.73
C ALA A 284 -10.27 22.71 -20.71
N LEU A 285 -9.21 23.43 -21.08
CA LEU A 285 -9.29 24.54 -22.02
C LEU A 285 -9.70 24.10 -23.43
N LYS A 286 -9.19 22.95 -23.91
CA LYS A 286 -9.64 22.33 -25.19
C LYS A 286 -11.12 21.98 -25.18
N SER A 287 -11.67 21.67 -24.01
CA SER A 287 -13.09 21.40 -23.82
C SER A 287 -13.94 22.65 -23.54
N ASN A 288 -13.36 23.86 -23.74
CA ASN A 288 -13.99 25.15 -23.48
C ASN A 288 -14.48 25.33 -22.02
N LEU A 289 -13.83 24.66 -21.06
CA LEU A 289 -14.10 24.80 -19.63
C LEU A 289 -13.24 25.91 -19.04
N LYS A 290 -13.79 26.65 -18.08
CA LYS A 290 -13.04 27.63 -17.32
C LYS A 290 -12.27 26.94 -16.19
N VAL A 291 -11.08 27.43 -15.91
CA VAL A 291 -10.21 26.87 -14.88
C VAL A 291 -9.83 27.96 -13.91
N LYS A 292 -10.31 27.83 -12.67
CA LYS A 292 -9.88 28.68 -11.55
C LYS A 292 -8.68 28.05 -10.87
N ALA A 293 -7.70 28.86 -10.51
CA ALA A 293 -6.50 28.40 -9.85
C ALA A 293 -6.15 29.22 -8.62
N LYS A 294 -5.67 28.53 -7.58
CA LYS A 294 -4.90 29.11 -6.48
C LYS A 294 -3.49 28.57 -6.59
N ILE A 295 -2.51 29.46 -6.63
CA ILE A 295 -1.09 29.14 -6.83
C ILE A 295 -0.28 29.71 -5.68
N ILE A 296 0.50 28.87 -5.01
CA ILE A 296 1.44 29.29 -3.97
C ILE A 296 2.85 28.95 -4.46
N GLY A 297 3.75 29.91 -4.34
CA GLY A 297 5.12 29.77 -4.82
C GLY A 297 5.99 30.97 -4.49
N TYR A 298 6.92 31.23 -5.37
CA TYR A 298 7.89 32.33 -5.22
C TYR A 298 7.99 33.15 -6.52
N THR A 299 8.19 34.46 -6.41
CA THR A 299 8.53 35.26 -7.56
C THR A 299 9.92 34.87 -8.08
N VAL A 300 10.05 34.74 -9.39
CA VAL A 300 11.34 34.44 -10.03
C VAL A 300 12.26 35.65 -9.90
N GLY A 301 13.53 35.43 -9.61
CA GLY A 301 14.55 36.48 -9.40
C GLY A 301 14.65 36.98 -7.95
N GLU A 302 13.54 37.39 -7.33
CA GLU A 302 13.56 37.92 -5.96
C GLU A 302 13.28 36.90 -4.88
N PHE A 303 12.74 35.72 -5.25
CA PHE A 303 12.36 34.63 -4.35
C PHE A 303 11.43 35.02 -3.18
N LYS A 304 10.55 36.02 -3.45
CA LYS A 304 9.53 36.43 -2.50
C LYS A 304 8.35 35.47 -2.53
N PRO A 305 7.84 34.99 -1.35
CA PRO A 305 6.65 34.16 -1.33
C PRO A 305 5.45 34.90 -1.91
N ILE A 306 4.65 34.20 -2.71
CA ILE A 306 3.47 34.77 -3.36
C ILE A 306 2.32 33.75 -3.33
N GLU A 307 1.12 34.26 -3.17
CA GLU A 307 -0.13 33.53 -3.34
C GLU A 307 -0.98 34.25 -4.39
N LEU A 308 -1.40 33.52 -5.41
CA LEU A 308 -2.21 34.02 -6.51
C LEU A 308 -3.56 33.29 -6.55
N ASN A 309 -4.62 34.06 -6.84
CA ASN A 309 -5.96 33.50 -7.06
C ASN A 309 -6.51 34.15 -8.34
N GLY A 310 -6.88 33.35 -9.34
CA GLY A 310 -7.35 33.85 -10.61
C GLY A 310 -7.86 32.77 -11.55
N PHE A 311 -8.00 33.14 -12.83
CA PHE A 311 -8.40 32.19 -13.87
C PHE A 311 -7.22 31.88 -14.79
N ILE A 312 -7.06 30.62 -15.14
CA ILE A 312 -6.08 30.22 -16.16
C ILE A 312 -6.60 30.64 -17.52
N THR A 313 -5.78 31.45 -18.24
CA THR A 313 -6.10 31.96 -19.54
C THR A 313 -5.42 31.23 -20.69
N GLY A 314 -4.41 30.43 -20.39
CA GLY A 314 -3.70 29.66 -21.41
C GLY A 314 -2.56 28.81 -20.88
N VAL A 315 -2.06 27.97 -21.77
CA VAL A 315 -0.87 27.12 -21.58
C VAL A 315 0.07 27.32 -22.77
N LYS A 316 1.35 27.42 -22.49
CA LYS A 316 2.41 27.47 -23.53
C LYS A 316 3.39 26.35 -23.30
N ARG A 317 3.71 25.60 -24.36
CA ARG A 317 4.79 24.60 -24.37
C ARG A 317 5.67 24.83 -25.59
N THR A 318 6.97 24.61 -25.42
CA THR A 318 7.89 24.45 -26.58
C THR A 318 7.75 23.03 -27.12
N SER A 319 8.19 22.80 -28.35
CA SER A 319 8.12 21.49 -29.02
C SER A 319 8.90 20.39 -28.28
N ASP A 320 9.94 20.77 -27.57
CA ASP A 320 10.77 19.91 -26.73
C ASP A 320 10.32 19.84 -25.26
N ASP A 321 9.26 20.60 -24.90
CA ASP A 321 8.75 20.79 -23.52
C ASP A 321 9.78 21.36 -22.53
N SER A 322 10.83 22.00 -22.99
CA SER A 322 11.78 22.68 -22.10
C SER A 322 11.12 23.84 -21.38
N ILE A 323 10.16 24.53 -22.02
CA ILE A 323 9.33 25.56 -21.42
C ILE A 323 7.89 25.06 -21.33
N ARG A 324 7.34 25.13 -20.13
CA ARG A 324 5.99 24.67 -19.76
C ARG A 324 5.35 25.71 -18.86
N THR A 325 4.60 26.64 -19.42
CA THR A 325 4.08 27.82 -18.73
C THR A 325 2.55 27.76 -18.67
N LEU A 326 1.97 28.01 -17.49
CA LEU A 326 0.58 28.40 -17.31
C LEU A 326 0.48 29.90 -17.26
N PHE A 327 -0.60 30.48 -17.82
CA PHE A 327 -0.92 31.91 -17.69
C PHE A 327 -2.15 32.05 -16.80
N ILE A 328 -2.03 32.86 -15.76
CA ILE A 328 -3.11 33.18 -14.84
C ILE A 328 -3.46 34.68 -14.91
N ASP A 329 -4.74 34.96 -15.04
CA ASP A 329 -5.28 36.31 -14.89
C ASP A 329 -5.67 36.55 -13.44
N VAL A 330 -5.02 37.52 -12.84
CA VAL A 330 -5.29 38.00 -11.47
C VAL A 330 -5.67 39.49 -11.57
N ASP A 331 -6.95 39.76 -11.44
CA ASP A 331 -7.51 41.15 -11.50
C ASP A 331 -7.10 41.94 -12.74
N GLY A 332 -7.08 41.30 -13.91
CA GLY A 332 -6.70 41.91 -15.21
C GLY A 332 -5.20 41.93 -15.50
N LYS A 333 -4.37 41.38 -14.59
CA LYS A 333 -2.93 41.21 -14.85
C LYS A 333 -2.64 39.74 -15.13
N ILE A 334 -2.07 39.46 -16.31
CA ILE A 334 -1.65 38.12 -16.70
C ILE A 334 -0.23 37.87 -16.20
N LEU A 335 -0.07 36.81 -15.43
CA LEU A 335 1.23 36.35 -14.93
C LEU A 335 1.54 34.97 -15.50
N SER A 336 2.82 34.73 -15.79
CA SER A 336 3.36 33.46 -16.26
C SER A 336 3.84 32.64 -15.09
N ILE A 337 3.43 31.34 -15.08
CA ILE A 337 3.67 30.40 -13.99
C ILE A 337 4.45 29.21 -14.52
N GLY A 338 5.64 29.01 -14.00
CA GLY A 338 6.46 27.84 -14.26
C GLY A 338 6.47 26.84 -13.11
N GLY A 339 7.08 25.70 -13.35
CA GLY A 339 7.26 24.66 -12.34
C GLY A 339 8.50 24.86 -11.47
N LEU A 340 8.87 23.84 -10.72
CA LEU A 340 10.06 23.83 -9.89
C LEU A 340 11.32 24.07 -10.71
N GLY A 341 12.15 25.06 -10.32
CA GLY A 341 13.35 25.47 -11.06
C GLY A 341 13.10 26.45 -12.19
N SER A 342 11.89 27.02 -12.29
CA SER A 342 11.55 28.07 -13.24
C SER A 342 12.47 29.29 -13.09
N SER A 343 12.93 29.82 -14.23
CA SER A 343 13.85 30.97 -14.27
C SER A 343 13.45 32.05 -15.25
N ILE A 344 12.44 31.81 -16.07
CA ILE A 344 11.98 32.71 -17.13
C ILE A 344 10.54 33.19 -16.95
N GLU A 345 9.75 32.52 -16.13
CA GLU A 345 8.39 32.90 -15.79
C GLU A 345 8.39 33.94 -14.65
N ASP A 346 7.23 34.54 -14.38
CA ASP A 346 7.06 35.48 -13.27
C ASP A 346 7.05 34.79 -11.91
N VAL A 347 6.50 33.55 -11.84
CA VAL A 347 6.32 32.80 -10.61
C VAL A 347 6.72 31.33 -10.78
N GLU A 348 7.51 30.86 -9.84
CA GLU A 348 7.80 29.46 -9.66
C GLU A 348 6.73 28.83 -8.71
N ALA A 349 5.85 27.99 -9.25
CA ALA A 349 4.83 27.33 -8.47
C ALA A 349 5.39 26.15 -7.64
N ARG A 350 4.99 26.11 -6.37
CA ARG A 350 5.28 25.00 -5.44
C ARG A 350 4.03 24.19 -5.11
N TYR A 351 2.88 24.82 -5.20
CA TYR A 351 1.59 24.20 -4.91
C TYR A 351 0.50 24.86 -5.77
N LEU A 352 -0.34 24.05 -6.33
CA LEU A 352 -1.45 24.47 -7.18
C LEU A 352 -2.74 23.79 -6.69
N GLU A 353 -3.80 24.60 -6.51
CA GLU A 353 -5.18 24.12 -6.44
C GLU A 353 -5.90 24.54 -7.71
N ILE A 354 -6.57 23.60 -8.35
CA ILE A 354 -7.29 23.82 -9.60
C ILE A 354 -8.75 23.43 -9.40
N GLU A 355 -9.64 24.29 -9.86
CA GLU A 355 -11.07 24.00 -9.95
C GLU A 355 -11.53 24.22 -11.39
N VAL A 356 -12.10 23.16 -12.00
CA VAL A 356 -12.70 23.22 -13.32
C VAL A 356 -14.16 23.65 -13.17
N ILE A 357 -14.55 24.72 -13.89
CA ILE A 357 -15.89 25.33 -13.81
C ILE A 357 -16.64 25.14 -15.12
#